data_d016d2d95eab7d3b9ea8382e6eb47365
#
_entry.id   d016d2d95eab7d3b9ea8382e6eb47365
#
_cell.length_a   1.000
_cell.length_b   1.000
_cell.length_c   1.000
_cell.angle_alpha   90.00
_cell.angle_beta   90.00
_cell.angle_gamma   90.00
#
_symmetry.space_group_name_H-M   'P 1'
#
loop_
_entity.id
_entity.type
_entity.pdbx_description
1 polymer ?
#
loop_
_entity_poly.entity_id
_entity_poly.type
_entity_poly.pdbx_seq_one_letter_code
_entity_poly.pdbx_strand_id
1 'polypeptide(L)'
;MSKLIEPHGGKGLTSCLLEGAELEAEKTKAGGLKKVTISPRVKGDLIMIGNGGFSPLTGFMTKADWKGVCDNFLLDDGTFWPVPVTLDVSSEEASAVNEGEEVALYDPAGDEIMATMKVTQKWEMSEADKIWECEKVYMGEGTPSTEEFWKIAK
;
A
#
# COMPACT_ATOMS: atom_id res chain seq x y z
N MET A 1 7.14 6.51 35.39
CA MET A 1 6.48 6.62 34.08
C MET A 1 6.76 5.34 33.32
N SER A 2 5.76 4.62 32.84
CA SER A 2 6.00 3.47 31.97
C SER A 2 6.64 3.95 30.66
N LYS A 3 7.75 3.35 30.27
CA LYS A 3 8.38 3.62 28.97
C LYS A 3 7.43 3.09 27.90
N LEU A 4 7.10 3.92 26.90
CA LEU A 4 6.34 3.43 25.74
C LEU A 4 7.12 2.34 25.03
N ILE A 5 6.39 1.38 24.48
CA ILE A 5 6.98 0.34 23.62
C ILE A 5 7.51 1.02 22.36
N GLU A 6 8.70 0.60 21.91
CA GLU A 6 9.25 1.07 20.64
C GLU A 6 8.29 0.70 19.48
N PRO A 7 8.12 1.60 18.49
CA PRO A 7 7.33 1.29 17.30
C PRO A 7 7.84 0.05 16.60
N HIS A 8 6.94 -0.63 15.88
CA HIS A 8 7.26 -1.83 15.13
C HIS A 8 8.42 -1.60 14.13
N GLY A 9 9.33 -2.57 14.02
CA GLY A 9 10.53 -2.45 13.20
C GLY A 9 11.68 -1.69 13.86
N GLY A 10 11.51 -1.14 15.09
CA GLY A 10 12.58 -0.51 15.88
C GLY A 10 13.18 0.78 15.29
N LYS A 11 12.56 1.36 14.26
CA LYS A 11 13.03 2.56 13.54
C LYS A 11 12.32 3.86 13.98
N GLY A 12 11.49 3.81 15.02
CA GLY A 12 10.63 4.91 15.41
C GLY A 12 9.33 4.97 14.59
N LEU A 13 8.43 5.89 14.95
CA LEU A 13 7.19 6.13 14.22
C LEU A 13 7.51 6.86 12.91
N THR A 14 7.12 6.26 11.78
CA THR A 14 7.32 6.82 10.44
C THR A 14 6.01 7.42 9.93
N SER A 15 5.86 8.74 10.05
CA SER A 15 4.72 9.47 9.50
C SER A 15 5.06 10.03 8.12
N CYS A 16 4.11 9.89 7.18
CA CYS A 16 4.20 10.48 5.85
C CYS A 16 3.24 11.66 5.68
N LEU A 17 2.64 12.15 6.77
CA LEU A 17 1.78 13.33 6.72
C LEU A 17 2.60 14.60 6.48
N LEU A 18 2.13 15.41 5.56
CA LEU A 18 2.68 16.74 5.29
C LEU A 18 1.84 17.82 5.99
N GLU A 19 2.50 18.88 6.42
CA GLU A 19 1.83 20.01 7.10
C GLU A 19 2.33 21.37 6.53
N GLY A 20 1.53 22.40 6.77
CA GLY A 20 1.92 23.77 6.47
C GLY A 20 2.27 24.00 5.00
N ALA A 21 3.40 24.67 4.77
CA ALA A 21 3.84 25.06 3.43
C ALA A 21 4.20 23.86 2.53
N GLU A 22 4.70 22.77 3.09
CA GLU A 22 5.02 21.54 2.35
C GLU A 22 3.74 20.89 1.81
N LEU A 23 2.69 20.82 2.62
CA LEU A 23 1.39 20.32 2.19
C LEU A 23 0.81 21.13 1.03
N GLU A 24 0.85 22.46 1.12
CA GLU A 24 0.30 23.32 0.05
C GLU A 24 1.12 23.24 -1.26
N ALA A 25 2.42 23.11 -1.15
CA ALA A 25 3.28 22.87 -2.31
C ALA A 25 2.96 21.52 -2.97
N GLU A 26 2.79 20.48 -2.17
CA GLU A 26 2.49 19.13 -2.67
C GLU A 26 1.09 19.06 -3.29
N LYS A 27 0.07 19.69 -2.70
CA LYS A 27 -1.27 19.82 -3.29
C LYS A 27 -1.23 20.50 -4.66
N THR A 28 -0.44 21.57 -4.77
CA THR A 28 -0.28 22.30 -6.05
C THR A 28 0.34 21.38 -7.11
N LYS A 29 1.40 20.67 -6.77
CA LYS A 29 2.06 19.69 -7.65
C LYS A 29 1.10 18.57 -8.05
N ALA A 30 0.39 18.00 -7.08
CA ALA A 30 -0.52 16.87 -7.27
C ALA A 30 -1.63 17.17 -8.28
N GLY A 31 -2.09 18.42 -8.36
CA GLY A 31 -3.09 18.85 -9.34
C GLY A 31 -2.66 18.69 -10.79
N GLY A 32 -1.35 18.63 -11.07
CA GLY A 32 -0.77 18.42 -12.41
C GLY A 32 -0.37 16.97 -12.70
N LEU A 33 -0.47 16.06 -11.73
CA LEU A 33 -0.06 14.67 -11.90
C LEU A 33 -1.18 13.81 -12.51
N LYS A 34 -0.79 12.69 -13.11
CA LYS A 34 -1.74 11.66 -13.51
C LYS A 34 -2.43 11.11 -12.28
N LYS A 35 -3.76 11.00 -12.33
CA LYS A 35 -4.54 10.40 -11.26
C LYS A 35 -4.58 8.89 -11.42
N VAL A 36 -4.36 8.20 -10.31
CA VAL A 36 -4.59 6.77 -10.14
C VAL A 36 -5.71 6.62 -9.12
N THR A 37 -6.79 5.96 -9.52
CA THR A 37 -7.97 5.78 -8.68
C THR A 37 -7.72 4.75 -7.59
N ILE A 38 -8.07 5.09 -6.36
CA ILE A 38 -7.92 4.18 -5.22
C ILE A 38 -9.26 3.60 -4.78
N SER A 39 -9.21 2.36 -4.29
CA SER A 39 -10.35 1.72 -3.64
C SER A 39 -10.51 2.18 -2.17
N PRO A 40 -11.68 1.96 -1.54
CA PRO A 40 -11.85 2.23 -0.11
C PRO A 40 -10.86 1.50 0.79
N ARG A 41 -10.41 0.28 0.41
CA ARG A 41 -9.36 -0.46 1.11
C ARG A 41 -8.03 0.31 1.04
N VAL A 42 -7.62 0.68 -0.15
CA VAL A 42 -6.36 1.44 -0.37
C VAL A 42 -6.41 2.79 0.34
N LYS A 43 -7.56 3.45 0.41
CA LYS A 43 -7.74 4.66 1.23
C LYS A 43 -7.43 4.40 2.71
N GLY A 44 -7.91 3.28 3.26
CA GLY A 44 -7.58 2.86 4.63
C GLY A 44 -6.08 2.64 4.82
N ASP A 45 -5.44 1.94 3.89
CA ASP A 45 -3.99 1.70 3.91
C ASP A 45 -3.20 3.01 3.86
N LEU A 46 -3.60 3.96 3.00
CA LEU A 46 -2.97 5.29 2.92
C LEU A 46 -3.07 6.06 4.23
N ILE A 47 -4.21 6.02 4.91
CA ILE A 47 -4.39 6.66 6.21
C ILE A 47 -3.42 6.04 7.24
N MET A 48 -3.29 4.71 7.24
CA MET A 48 -2.39 4.01 8.16
C MET A 48 -0.91 4.27 7.85
N ILE A 49 -0.53 4.33 6.56
CA ILE A 49 0.83 4.72 6.15
C ILE A 49 1.07 6.19 6.53
N GLY A 50 0.14 7.08 6.21
CA GLY A 50 0.25 8.52 6.45
C GLY A 50 0.49 8.85 7.92
N ASN A 51 -0.32 8.32 8.82
CA ASN A 51 -0.22 8.61 10.26
C ASN A 51 0.85 7.77 11.00
N GLY A 52 1.57 6.89 10.30
CA GLY A 52 2.59 6.00 10.87
C GLY A 52 2.05 4.74 11.54
N GLY A 53 0.75 4.46 11.43
CA GLY A 53 0.14 3.24 11.97
C GLY A 53 0.71 1.96 11.34
N PHE A 54 1.22 2.08 10.11
CA PHE A 54 1.92 1.00 9.41
C PHE A 54 3.45 1.13 9.43
N SER A 55 4.02 1.83 10.44
CA SER A 55 5.47 1.86 10.58
C SER A 55 6.07 0.43 10.61
N PRO A 56 7.15 0.16 9.89
CA PRO A 56 8.04 1.10 9.22
C PRO A 56 7.71 1.40 7.75
N LEU A 57 6.54 1.00 7.22
CA LEU A 57 6.18 1.25 5.84
C LEU A 57 6.01 2.75 5.56
N THR A 58 6.59 3.20 4.44
CA THR A 58 6.47 4.57 3.92
C THR A 58 5.70 4.62 2.61
N GLY A 59 5.15 3.49 2.17
CA GLY A 59 4.41 3.34 0.93
C GLY A 59 3.95 1.90 0.74
N PHE A 60 3.40 1.62 -0.44
CA PHE A 60 3.01 0.26 -0.81
C PHE A 60 4.22 -0.63 -1.05
N MET A 61 4.04 -1.90 -0.79
CA MET A 61 5.09 -2.91 -0.89
C MET A 61 5.59 -3.10 -2.32
N THR A 62 6.89 -3.40 -2.41
CA THR A 62 7.50 -3.91 -3.64
C THR A 62 7.09 -5.37 -3.86
N LYS A 63 7.37 -5.92 -5.04
CA LYS A 63 7.15 -7.35 -5.30
C LYS A 63 7.99 -8.25 -4.39
N ALA A 64 9.17 -7.79 -3.97
CA ALA A 64 10.04 -8.51 -3.04
C ALA A 64 9.41 -8.57 -1.64
N ASP A 65 8.94 -7.42 -1.12
CA ASP A 65 8.22 -7.36 0.15
C ASP A 65 6.95 -8.20 0.13
N TRP A 66 6.12 -8.05 -0.92
CA TRP A 66 4.91 -8.84 -1.11
C TRP A 66 5.20 -10.34 -1.04
N LYS A 67 6.23 -10.78 -1.76
CA LYS A 67 6.62 -12.20 -1.77
C LYS A 67 7.15 -12.66 -0.41
N GLY A 68 7.98 -11.86 0.24
CA GLY A 68 8.53 -12.17 1.56
C GLY A 68 7.45 -12.25 2.64
N VAL A 69 6.49 -11.33 2.58
CA VAL A 69 5.33 -11.32 3.49
C VAL A 69 4.47 -12.58 3.29
N CYS A 70 4.14 -12.94 2.06
CA CYS A 70 3.35 -14.14 1.77
C CYS A 70 4.09 -15.43 2.14
N ASP A 71 5.40 -15.53 1.90
CA ASP A 71 6.18 -16.73 2.18
C ASP A 71 6.50 -16.90 3.67
N ASN A 72 6.89 -15.82 4.34
CA ASN A 72 7.56 -15.89 5.63
C ASN A 72 7.07 -14.85 6.65
N PHE A 73 6.08 -14.02 6.30
CA PHE A 73 5.63 -12.88 7.11
C PHE A 73 6.75 -11.86 7.38
N LEU A 74 7.65 -11.65 6.39
CA LEU A 74 8.79 -10.74 6.52
C LEU A 74 8.85 -9.77 5.33
N LEU A 75 9.11 -8.51 5.63
CA LEU A 75 9.57 -7.55 4.63
C LEU A 75 11.00 -7.91 4.15
N ASP A 76 11.46 -7.31 3.07
CA ASP A 76 12.79 -7.55 2.51
C ASP A 76 13.93 -7.25 3.50
N ASP A 77 13.71 -6.32 4.43
CA ASP A 77 14.66 -5.99 5.51
C ASP A 77 14.59 -6.95 6.73
N GLY A 78 13.75 -7.98 6.67
CA GLY A 78 13.57 -8.96 7.74
C GLY A 78 12.58 -8.53 8.84
N THR A 79 11.93 -7.39 8.72
CA THR A 79 10.89 -6.96 9.66
C THR A 79 9.66 -7.84 9.52
N PHE A 80 9.11 -8.34 10.63
CA PHE A 80 7.87 -9.10 10.63
C PHE A 80 6.70 -8.25 10.12
N TRP A 81 5.92 -8.81 9.17
CA TRP A 81 4.73 -8.15 8.63
C TRP A 81 3.68 -9.20 8.21
N PRO A 82 2.45 -9.14 8.76
CA PRO A 82 1.52 -10.28 8.65
C PRO A 82 0.70 -10.36 7.36
N VAL A 83 0.50 -9.23 6.65
CA VAL A 83 -0.35 -9.15 5.45
C VAL A 83 0.24 -8.22 4.40
N PRO A 84 0.07 -8.49 3.11
CA PRO A 84 0.48 -7.57 2.05
C PRO A 84 -0.25 -6.23 2.12
N VAL A 85 0.49 -5.14 1.85
CA VAL A 85 -0.04 -3.79 1.69
C VAL A 85 0.34 -3.31 0.29
N THR A 86 -0.54 -3.53 -0.68
CA THR A 86 -0.31 -3.29 -2.10
C THR A 86 -1.32 -2.32 -2.70
N LEU A 87 -0.92 -1.64 -3.76
CA LEU A 87 -1.80 -0.81 -4.58
C LEU A 87 -2.21 -1.59 -5.83
N ASP A 88 -3.45 -2.00 -5.89
CA ASP A 88 -4.03 -2.65 -7.06
C ASP A 88 -4.65 -1.60 -7.99
N VAL A 89 -4.37 -1.70 -9.27
CA VAL A 89 -4.88 -0.80 -10.30
C VAL A 89 -5.38 -1.60 -11.49
N SER A 90 -6.28 -1.01 -12.29
CA SER A 90 -6.72 -1.61 -13.55
C SER A 90 -5.57 -1.72 -14.55
N SER A 91 -5.67 -2.66 -15.49
CA SER A 91 -4.69 -2.82 -16.58
C SER A 91 -4.57 -1.54 -17.42
N GLU A 92 -5.65 -0.78 -17.56
CA GLU A 92 -5.68 0.49 -18.27
C GLU A 92 -4.84 1.55 -17.53
N GLU A 93 -5.07 1.74 -16.23
CA GLU A 93 -4.30 2.66 -15.40
C GLU A 93 -2.82 2.25 -15.32
N ALA A 94 -2.57 0.94 -15.14
CA ALA A 94 -1.20 0.41 -15.14
C ALA A 94 -0.45 0.68 -16.44
N SER A 95 -1.15 0.62 -17.58
CA SER A 95 -0.57 0.93 -18.90
C SER A 95 -0.31 2.42 -19.12
N ALA A 96 -1.10 3.27 -18.48
CA ALA A 96 -0.98 4.72 -18.59
C ALA A 96 0.17 5.32 -17.76
N VAL A 97 0.73 4.57 -16.81
CA VAL A 97 1.75 5.04 -15.86
C VAL A 97 3.05 4.24 -16.05
N ASN A 98 4.20 4.90 -15.93
CA ASN A 98 5.52 4.26 -16.05
C ASN A 98 6.24 4.21 -14.70
N GLU A 99 7.14 3.24 -14.55
CA GLU A 99 8.08 3.25 -13.43
C GLU A 99 8.96 4.51 -13.48
N GLY A 100 9.19 5.09 -12.31
CA GLY A 100 9.87 6.38 -12.16
C GLY A 100 8.96 7.58 -12.23
N GLU A 101 7.73 7.47 -12.76
CA GLU A 101 6.74 8.56 -12.76
C GLU A 101 6.20 8.80 -11.34
N GLU A 102 5.77 10.05 -11.13
CA GLU A 102 5.02 10.45 -9.94
C GLU A 102 3.54 10.57 -10.31
N VAL A 103 2.68 10.03 -9.44
CA VAL A 103 1.22 9.98 -9.64
C VAL A 103 0.49 10.53 -8.42
N ALA A 104 -0.73 10.99 -8.64
CA ALA A 104 -1.66 11.40 -7.59
C ALA A 104 -2.64 10.26 -7.30
N LEU A 105 -2.73 9.83 -6.05
CA LEU A 105 -3.69 8.82 -5.59
C LEU A 105 -5.01 9.50 -5.27
N TYR A 106 -6.02 9.20 -6.06
CA TYR A 106 -7.31 9.91 -6.07
C TYR A 106 -8.43 9.04 -5.50
N ASP A 107 -9.12 9.59 -4.50
CA ASP A 107 -10.36 9.01 -3.95
C ASP A 107 -11.58 9.55 -4.67
N PRO A 108 -12.29 8.74 -5.49
CA PRO A 108 -13.47 9.21 -6.20
C PRO A 108 -14.67 9.47 -5.27
N ALA A 109 -14.72 8.84 -4.10
CA ALA A 109 -15.83 9.04 -3.17
C ALA A 109 -15.77 10.39 -2.46
N GLY A 110 -14.56 10.88 -2.15
CA GLY A 110 -14.32 12.17 -1.54
C GLY A 110 -14.06 13.28 -2.56
N ASP A 111 -13.90 12.94 -3.84
CA ASP A 111 -13.42 13.85 -4.91
C ASP A 111 -12.13 14.57 -4.52
N GLU A 112 -11.18 13.83 -3.95
CA GLU A 112 -9.94 14.41 -3.42
C GLU A 112 -8.69 13.59 -3.76
N ILE A 113 -7.55 14.27 -3.86
CA ILE A 113 -6.25 13.62 -3.93
C ILE A 113 -5.77 13.38 -2.50
N MET A 114 -5.55 12.10 -2.17
CA MET A 114 -5.15 11.67 -0.83
C MET A 114 -3.64 11.72 -0.62
N ALA A 115 -2.87 11.43 -1.67
CA ALA A 115 -1.41 11.35 -1.61
C ALA A 115 -0.79 11.52 -3.00
N THR A 116 0.51 11.74 -3.03
CA THR A 116 1.35 11.54 -4.21
C THR A 116 2.25 10.34 -4.00
N MET A 117 2.60 9.65 -5.06
CA MET A 117 3.45 8.48 -5.00
C MET A 117 4.38 8.43 -6.22
N LYS A 118 5.65 8.13 -5.98
CA LYS A 118 6.56 7.74 -7.06
C LYS A 118 6.41 6.25 -7.33
N VAL A 119 6.10 5.88 -8.56
CA VAL A 119 5.99 4.48 -8.99
C VAL A 119 7.39 3.89 -9.08
N THR A 120 7.77 3.05 -8.12
CA THR A 120 9.08 2.42 -8.09
C THR A 120 9.11 1.12 -8.85
N GLN A 121 7.98 0.39 -8.89
CA GLN A 121 7.85 -0.90 -9.54
C GLN A 121 6.40 -1.16 -9.93
N LYS A 122 6.21 -1.87 -11.04
CA LYS A 122 4.93 -2.43 -11.48
C LYS A 122 5.10 -3.92 -11.77
N TRP A 123 4.09 -4.71 -11.45
CA TRP A 123 4.03 -6.11 -11.89
C TRP A 123 2.59 -6.55 -12.09
N GLU A 124 2.42 -7.55 -12.91
CA GLU A 124 1.13 -8.20 -13.11
C GLU A 124 0.98 -9.37 -12.14
N MET A 125 -0.17 -9.45 -11.49
CA MET A 125 -0.57 -10.57 -10.65
C MET A 125 -1.29 -11.60 -11.52
N SER A 126 -0.67 -12.75 -11.73
CA SER A 126 -1.33 -13.88 -12.38
C SER A 126 -2.41 -14.49 -11.47
N GLU A 127 -3.35 -15.24 -12.04
CA GLU A 127 -4.32 -16.00 -11.23
C GLU A 127 -3.62 -16.98 -10.27
N ALA A 128 -2.49 -17.55 -10.65
CA ALA A 128 -1.69 -18.40 -9.76
C ALA A 128 -1.11 -17.61 -8.58
N ASP A 129 -0.65 -16.36 -8.81
CA ASP A 129 -0.15 -15.50 -7.74
C ASP A 129 -1.27 -15.13 -6.75
N LYS A 130 -2.47 -14.84 -7.25
CA LYS A 130 -3.64 -14.53 -6.41
C LYS A 130 -4.05 -15.72 -5.53
N ILE A 131 -4.11 -16.91 -6.13
CA ILE A 131 -4.40 -18.15 -5.38
C ILE A 131 -3.34 -18.37 -4.31
N TRP A 132 -2.08 -18.27 -4.69
CA TRP A 132 -0.94 -18.44 -3.79
C TRP A 132 -0.94 -17.43 -2.63
N GLU A 133 -1.20 -16.15 -2.88
CA GLU A 133 -1.33 -15.14 -1.83
C GLU A 133 -2.47 -15.50 -0.87
N CYS A 134 -3.66 -15.86 -1.40
CA CYS A 134 -4.80 -16.24 -0.59
C CYS A 134 -4.48 -17.43 0.32
N GLU A 135 -3.84 -18.48 -0.21
CA GLU A 135 -3.43 -19.65 0.56
C GLU A 135 -2.40 -19.33 1.65
N LYS A 136 -1.46 -18.42 1.36
CA LYS A 136 -0.39 -18.05 2.30
C LYS A 136 -0.86 -17.12 3.41
N VAL A 137 -1.66 -16.12 3.07
CA VAL A 137 -2.12 -15.08 4.02
C VAL A 137 -3.26 -15.59 4.90
N TYR A 138 -4.15 -16.43 4.36
CA TYR A 138 -5.33 -16.96 5.05
C TYR A 138 -5.24 -18.48 5.23
N MET A 139 -4.21 -18.94 5.91
CA MET A 139 -4.04 -20.38 6.19
C MET A 139 -4.99 -20.86 7.27
N GLY A 140 -5.65 -22.02 7.03
CA GLY A 140 -6.41 -22.74 8.04
C GLY A 140 -7.83 -23.12 7.65
N GLU A 141 -8.52 -23.77 8.56
CA GLU A 141 -9.91 -24.18 8.43
C GLU A 141 -10.81 -22.91 8.33
N GLY A 142 -11.67 -22.87 7.33
CA GLY A 142 -12.52 -21.71 7.09
C GLY A 142 -11.86 -20.58 6.27
N THR A 143 -10.70 -20.83 5.67
CA THR A 143 -10.06 -19.90 4.73
C THR A 143 -11.06 -19.51 3.62
N PRO A 144 -11.24 -18.20 3.34
CA PRO A 144 -12.08 -17.75 2.25
C PRO A 144 -11.63 -18.35 0.91
N SER A 145 -12.57 -18.61 0.00
CA SER A 145 -12.18 -18.94 -1.36
C SER A 145 -11.43 -17.76 -1.99
N THR A 146 -10.56 -18.03 -2.94
CA THR A 146 -9.83 -16.97 -3.66
C THR A 146 -10.78 -15.92 -4.25
N GLU A 147 -11.94 -16.35 -4.75
CA GLU A 147 -12.95 -15.45 -5.29
C GLU A 147 -13.58 -14.56 -4.21
N GLU A 148 -13.87 -15.10 -3.03
CA GLU A 148 -14.39 -14.33 -1.88
C GLU A 148 -13.36 -13.36 -1.34
N PHE A 149 -12.10 -13.79 -1.23
CA PHE A 149 -10.99 -12.94 -0.83
C PHE A 149 -10.88 -11.71 -1.73
N TRP A 150 -10.85 -11.91 -3.05
CA TRP A 150 -10.70 -10.81 -4.00
C TRP A 150 -11.93 -9.92 -4.13
N LYS A 151 -13.13 -10.39 -3.76
CA LYS A 151 -14.31 -9.54 -3.61
C LYS A 151 -14.21 -8.58 -2.43
N ILE A 152 -13.54 -9.00 -1.36
CA ILE A 152 -13.32 -8.17 -0.17
C ILE A 152 -12.13 -7.22 -0.37
N ALA A 153 -11.11 -7.66 -1.10
CA ALA A 153 -9.89 -6.90 -1.35
C ALA A 153 -9.98 -5.83 -2.46
N LYS A 154 -11.12 -5.80 -3.18
CA LYS A 154 -11.34 -4.81 -4.28
C LYS A 154 -12.14 -3.59 -3.78
#